data_9e0be0da795eadc6ba89904b82c99281
#
_entry.id   9e0be0da795eadc6ba89904b82c99281
#
_cell.length_a   1.000
_cell.length_b   1.000
_cell.length_c   1.000
_cell.angle_alpha   90.00
_cell.angle_beta   90.00
_cell.angle_gamma   90.00
#
_symmetry.space_group_name_H-M   'P 1'
#
loop_
_entity.id
_entity.type
_entity.pdbx_description
1 polymer ?
#
loop_
_entity_poly.entity_id
_entity_poly.type
_entity_poly.pdbx_seq_one_letter_code
_entity_poly.pdbx_strand_id
1 'polypeptide(L)'
;MKIKFLALAAAMMISTTSFAQFSQSKSSSSSSNEISKGWNSLYVQYNSIGTSYSLSSFNNKYEDYGDEYQKAIDNSGMSDKLNAFTIGYNRAINLTPSTPLYLEIGAALQYAFYSDEATEKDHYEEVTLKYTANMLTAKVPVSLLYHIDIPNSDFAIEPFVGIDFKYNILGSAKQKLTEIEEHINAGGYYPDYGNSGSNYNNDDDVYEETTKINNIFDKKKCNGHQANRFQAGWHVGANFVYKKAFIGISYGQDFSKFHDDIDLKFNTLSATLGCRF
;
A
#
# COMPACT_ATOMS: atom_id res chain seq x y z
N MET A 1 -7.66 19.90 -10.17
CA MET A 1 -8.15 18.54 -10.49
C MET A 1 -8.38 17.65 -9.26
N LYS A 2 -7.79 17.95 -8.10
CA LYS A 2 -7.90 17.14 -6.85
C LYS A 2 -9.29 17.14 -6.17
N ILE A 3 -10.08 18.20 -6.35
CA ILE A 3 -11.39 18.38 -5.65
C ILE A 3 -12.50 17.56 -6.32
N LYS A 4 -12.45 17.31 -7.63
CA LYS A 4 -13.50 16.59 -8.38
C LYS A 4 -13.56 15.10 -8.06
N PHE A 5 -12.42 14.47 -7.71
CA PHE A 5 -12.37 13.05 -7.32
C PHE A 5 -12.91 12.80 -5.91
N LEU A 6 -12.63 13.72 -4.98
CA LEU A 6 -13.20 13.65 -3.63
C LEU A 6 -14.72 13.81 -3.66
N ALA A 7 -15.22 14.70 -4.54
CA ALA A 7 -16.65 14.89 -4.76
C ALA A 7 -17.34 13.67 -5.40
N LEU A 8 -16.65 12.94 -6.29
CA LEU A 8 -17.20 11.72 -6.89
C LEU A 8 -17.25 10.57 -5.87
N ALA A 9 -16.22 10.40 -5.03
CA ALA A 9 -16.24 9.43 -3.95
C ALA A 9 -17.30 9.77 -2.88
N ALA A 10 -17.47 11.05 -2.54
CA ALA A 10 -18.52 11.52 -1.66
C ALA A 10 -19.92 11.36 -2.28
N ALA A 11 -20.08 11.59 -3.59
CA ALA A 11 -21.35 11.40 -4.29
C ALA A 11 -21.75 9.93 -4.37
N MET A 12 -20.80 8.99 -4.54
CA MET A 12 -21.08 7.56 -4.43
C MET A 12 -21.50 7.15 -3.00
N MET A 13 -20.94 7.77 -1.97
CA MET A 13 -21.35 7.52 -0.59
C MET A 13 -22.74 8.08 -0.26
N ILE A 14 -23.11 9.23 -0.82
CA ILE A 14 -24.43 9.87 -0.60
C ILE A 14 -25.55 9.12 -1.33
N SER A 15 -25.28 8.56 -2.52
CA SER A 15 -26.29 7.78 -3.26
C SER A 15 -26.63 6.46 -2.56
N THR A 16 -25.74 5.91 -1.74
CA THR A 16 -25.99 4.68 -0.98
C THR A 16 -26.84 4.91 0.27
N THR A 17 -26.83 6.12 0.86
CA THR A 17 -27.67 6.45 2.02
C THR A 17 -29.15 6.53 1.67
N SER A 18 -29.50 6.87 0.43
CA SER A 18 -30.89 6.89 -0.05
C SER A 18 -31.54 5.51 -0.14
N PHE A 19 -30.75 4.44 -0.30
CA PHE A 19 -31.25 3.07 -0.28
C PHE A 19 -31.41 2.46 1.12
N ALA A 20 -30.73 3.02 2.13
CA ALA A 20 -30.80 2.53 3.50
C ALA A 20 -32.14 2.83 4.20
N GLN A 21 -32.93 3.81 3.69
CA GLN A 21 -34.24 4.17 4.26
C GLN A 21 -35.37 3.19 3.89
N PHE A 22 -35.17 2.30 2.92
CA PHE A 22 -36.20 1.36 2.48
C PHE A 22 -36.24 0.01 3.18
N SER A 23 -35.31 -0.28 4.10
CA SER A 23 -35.26 -1.57 4.81
C SER A 23 -35.54 -1.48 6.31
N GLN A 24 -36.35 -0.54 6.77
CA GLN A 24 -37.02 -0.65 8.07
C GLN A 24 -38.19 -1.61 8.01
N SER A 25 -37.94 -2.91 7.83
CA SER A 25 -38.91 -3.91 8.19
C SER A 25 -38.84 -4.13 9.72
N LYS A 26 -39.98 -3.89 10.39
CA LYS A 26 -40.18 -4.19 11.79
C LYS A 26 -39.68 -5.60 12.11
N SER A 27 -38.71 -5.71 12.98
CA SER A 27 -38.37 -6.97 13.64
C SER A 27 -39.46 -7.29 14.67
N SER A 28 -40.44 -8.03 14.27
CA SER A 28 -41.27 -8.79 15.23
C SER A 28 -40.42 -9.95 15.71
N SER A 29 -40.20 -10.01 17.02
CA SER A 29 -39.56 -11.10 17.71
C SER A 29 -40.30 -12.41 17.48
N SER A 30 -39.83 -13.23 16.55
CA SER A 30 -40.10 -14.67 16.52
C SER A 30 -38.74 -15.35 16.38
N SER A 31 -38.45 -16.22 17.33
CA SER A 31 -37.26 -17.07 17.39
C SER A 31 -37.34 -18.15 16.31
N SER A 32 -37.08 -17.78 15.07
CA SER A 32 -36.67 -18.66 14.01
C SER A 32 -35.29 -18.22 13.58
N ASN A 33 -34.33 -19.13 13.52
CA ASN A 33 -33.00 -18.93 12.98
C ASN A 33 -33.09 -18.62 11.47
N GLU A 34 -33.74 -17.51 11.07
CA GLU A 34 -33.73 -17.05 9.68
C GLU A 34 -32.37 -16.52 9.34
N ILE A 35 -31.67 -17.25 8.49
CA ILE A 35 -30.38 -16.81 7.92
C ILE A 35 -30.61 -15.50 7.17
N SER A 36 -29.85 -14.46 7.51
CA SER A 36 -29.94 -13.14 6.87
C SER A 36 -29.75 -13.25 5.36
N LYS A 37 -30.58 -12.54 4.58
CA LYS A 37 -30.43 -12.47 3.12
C LYS A 37 -29.14 -11.74 2.67
N GLY A 38 -28.47 -11.08 3.60
CA GLY A 38 -27.23 -10.35 3.38
C GLY A 38 -27.26 -8.98 4.04
N TRP A 39 -26.15 -8.23 3.90
CA TRP A 39 -25.99 -6.89 4.46
C TRP A 39 -25.07 -6.05 3.58
N ASN A 40 -25.08 -4.76 3.83
CA ASN A 40 -24.08 -3.83 3.31
C ASN A 40 -23.08 -3.50 4.42
N SER A 41 -21.86 -3.16 4.05
CA SER A 41 -20.85 -2.71 5.00
C SER A 41 -20.01 -1.57 4.44
N LEU A 42 -19.63 -0.66 5.34
CA LEU A 42 -18.58 0.33 5.10
C LEU A 42 -17.41 0.02 6.01
N TYR A 43 -16.20 0.16 5.50
CA TYR A 43 -15.02 -0.10 6.27
C TYR A 43 -13.87 0.83 5.95
N VAL A 44 -12.97 0.97 6.92
CA VAL A 44 -11.64 1.51 6.77
C VAL A 44 -10.63 0.42 7.10
N GLN A 45 -9.49 0.42 6.42
CA GLN A 45 -8.50 -0.63 6.57
C GLN A 45 -7.10 0.01 6.53
N TYR A 46 -6.26 -0.39 7.48
CA TYR A 46 -4.83 -0.17 7.42
C TYR A 46 -4.15 -1.38 6.81
N ASN A 47 -3.20 -1.15 5.93
CA ASN A 47 -2.45 -2.19 5.24
C ASN A 47 -0.95 -1.96 5.42
N SER A 48 -0.24 -3.01 5.82
CA SER A 48 1.20 -3.13 5.70
C SER A 48 1.48 -3.97 4.46
N ILE A 49 2.04 -3.35 3.43
CA ILE A 49 2.29 -3.97 2.12
C ILE A 49 3.77 -4.27 2.03
N GLY A 50 4.14 -5.54 2.09
CA GLY A 50 5.49 -6.01 1.83
C GLY A 50 5.72 -6.21 0.34
N THR A 51 6.96 -6.06 -0.09
CA THR A 51 7.38 -6.38 -1.45
C THR A 51 8.09 -7.73 -1.48
N SER A 52 7.84 -8.51 -2.51
CA SER A 52 8.66 -9.67 -2.87
C SER A 52 9.09 -9.50 -4.32
N TYR A 53 10.37 -9.61 -4.58
CA TYR A 53 10.92 -9.45 -5.92
C TYR A 53 11.91 -10.57 -6.23
N SER A 54 12.10 -10.84 -7.52
CA SER A 54 13.12 -11.74 -8.03
C SER A 54 13.81 -11.08 -9.20
N LEU A 55 15.11 -10.98 -9.12
CA LEU A 55 15.96 -10.43 -10.17
C LEU A 55 16.30 -11.46 -11.26
N SER A 56 15.70 -12.64 -11.24
CA SER A 56 15.98 -13.69 -12.24
C SER A 56 15.72 -13.23 -13.68
N SER A 57 14.72 -12.36 -13.88
CA SER A 57 14.45 -11.78 -15.21
C SER A 57 15.48 -10.72 -15.59
N PHE A 58 16.05 -10.01 -14.61
CA PHE A 58 17.07 -9.00 -14.79
C PHE A 58 18.44 -9.64 -15.07
N ASN A 59 18.80 -10.69 -14.35
CA ASN A 59 20.05 -11.45 -14.54
C ASN A 59 20.16 -12.07 -15.94
N ASN A 60 19.04 -12.52 -16.53
CA ASN A 60 19.03 -13.02 -17.90
C ASN A 60 19.34 -11.95 -18.97
N LYS A 61 19.22 -10.66 -18.62
CA LYS A 61 19.42 -9.52 -19.53
C LYS A 61 20.75 -8.79 -19.26
N TYR A 62 21.28 -8.90 -18.05
CA TYR A 62 22.46 -8.19 -17.55
C TYR A 62 23.27 -9.13 -16.64
N GLU A 63 23.99 -10.09 -17.23
CA GLU A 63 24.58 -11.26 -16.55
C GLU A 63 25.52 -10.97 -15.35
N ASP A 64 26.05 -9.75 -15.19
CA ASP A 64 27.05 -9.46 -14.15
C ASP A 64 26.58 -8.50 -13.03
N TYR A 65 25.45 -7.82 -13.18
CA TYR A 65 25.05 -6.74 -12.24
C TYR A 65 23.98 -7.12 -11.21
N GLY A 66 23.29 -8.23 -11.40
CA GLY A 66 22.13 -8.59 -10.59
C GLY A 66 22.45 -8.89 -9.12
N ASP A 67 23.55 -9.60 -8.88
CA ASP A 67 23.93 -10.02 -7.53
C ASP A 67 24.52 -8.84 -6.71
N GLU A 68 25.22 -7.91 -7.35
CA GLU A 68 25.73 -6.71 -6.70
C GLU A 68 24.60 -5.75 -6.37
N TYR A 69 23.65 -5.58 -7.29
CA TYR A 69 22.47 -4.75 -7.06
C TYR A 69 21.58 -5.31 -5.95
N GLN A 70 21.39 -6.64 -5.89
CA GLN A 70 20.68 -7.29 -4.80
C GLN A 70 21.37 -7.06 -3.45
N LYS A 71 22.67 -7.25 -3.38
CA LYS A 71 23.44 -6.98 -2.16
C LYS A 71 23.37 -5.52 -1.72
N ALA A 72 23.40 -4.58 -2.66
CA ALA A 72 23.27 -3.16 -2.38
C ALA A 72 21.90 -2.83 -1.78
N ILE A 73 20.80 -3.41 -2.30
CA ILE A 73 19.46 -3.26 -1.73
C ILE A 73 19.39 -3.88 -0.33
N ASP A 74 19.87 -5.11 -0.16
CA ASP A 74 19.82 -5.83 1.11
C ASP A 74 20.66 -5.12 2.20
N ASN A 75 21.75 -4.49 1.80
CA ASN A 75 22.64 -3.75 2.71
C ASN A 75 22.17 -2.31 2.98
N SER A 76 21.27 -1.75 2.16
CA SER A 76 20.80 -0.36 2.31
C SER A 76 20.05 -0.12 3.63
N GLY A 77 19.58 -1.17 4.30
CA GLY A 77 18.76 -1.08 5.51
C GLY A 77 17.38 -0.45 5.26
N MET A 78 17.03 -0.16 4.01
CA MET A 78 15.72 0.39 3.65
C MET A 78 14.60 -0.62 3.89
N SER A 79 13.46 -0.13 4.34
CA SER A 79 12.27 -0.96 4.55
C SER A 79 11.69 -1.46 3.21
N ASP A 80 11.34 -2.72 3.15
CA ASP A 80 10.59 -3.34 2.04
C ASP A 80 9.07 -3.13 2.16
N LYS A 81 8.61 -2.30 3.11
CA LYS A 81 7.19 -2.17 3.46
C LYS A 81 6.64 -0.80 3.13
N LEU A 82 5.51 -0.80 2.43
CA LEU A 82 4.68 0.37 2.22
C LEU A 82 3.51 0.35 3.20
N ASN A 83 3.12 1.52 3.68
CA ASN A 83 1.90 1.68 4.47
C ASN A 83 0.76 2.12 3.55
N ALA A 84 -0.47 1.67 3.82
CA ALA A 84 -1.61 2.11 3.05
C ALA A 84 -2.87 2.21 3.90
N PHE A 85 -3.75 3.14 3.52
CA PHE A 85 -5.11 3.23 4.03
C PHE A 85 -6.10 2.93 2.91
N THR A 86 -7.12 2.15 3.25
CA THR A 86 -8.21 1.80 2.34
C THR A 86 -9.53 2.22 2.95
N ILE A 87 -10.41 2.79 2.12
CA ILE A 87 -11.82 2.97 2.43
C ILE A 87 -12.64 2.19 1.41
N GLY A 88 -13.63 1.42 1.88
CA GLY A 88 -14.39 0.56 1.00
C GLY A 88 -15.82 0.31 1.45
N TYR A 89 -16.58 -0.16 0.50
CA TYR A 89 -17.96 -0.63 0.64
C TYR A 89 -18.07 -2.04 0.11
N ASN A 90 -18.75 -2.93 0.87
CA ASN A 90 -19.04 -4.29 0.45
C ASN A 90 -20.54 -4.59 0.55
N ARG A 91 -21.00 -5.48 -0.31
CA ARG A 91 -22.31 -6.11 -0.28
C ARG A 91 -22.14 -7.60 -0.11
N ALA A 92 -22.64 -8.15 1.00
CA ALA A 92 -22.76 -9.58 1.24
C ALA A 92 -24.13 -10.08 0.80
N ILE A 93 -24.16 -11.17 0.05
CA ILE A 93 -25.36 -11.82 -0.49
C ILE A 93 -25.32 -13.28 -0.07
N ASN A 94 -26.35 -13.74 0.61
CA ASN A 94 -26.45 -15.15 0.99
C ASN A 94 -26.60 -16.01 -0.25
N LEU A 95 -25.77 -17.06 -0.36
CA LEU A 95 -25.78 -17.96 -1.53
C LEU A 95 -26.84 -19.06 -1.42
N THR A 96 -27.19 -19.46 -0.19
CA THR A 96 -28.14 -20.54 0.04
C THR A 96 -28.98 -20.28 1.29
N PRO A 97 -30.32 -20.40 1.23
CA PRO A 97 -31.17 -20.13 2.39
C PRO A 97 -30.90 -21.01 3.62
N SER A 98 -30.26 -22.16 3.44
CA SER A 98 -30.02 -23.17 4.50
C SER A 98 -28.62 -23.09 5.10
N THR A 99 -27.72 -22.27 4.53
CA THR A 99 -26.32 -22.21 4.98
C THR A 99 -25.87 -20.75 5.11
N PRO A 100 -25.22 -20.34 6.21
CA PRO A 100 -24.75 -18.98 6.40
C PRO A 100 -23.48 -18.70 5.59
N LEU A 101 -23.54 -19.00 4.29
CA LEU A 101 -22.47 -18.79 3.31
C LEU A 101 -22.84 -17.61 2.41
N TYR A 102 -21.95 -16.63 2.34
CA TYR A 102 -22.17 -15.38 1.63
C TYR A 102 -21.11 -15.15 0.57
N LEU A 103 -21.57 -14.60 -0.56
CA LEU A 103 -20.70 -13.94 -1.54
C LEU A 103 -20.65 -12.45 -1.19
N GLU A 104 -19.47 -11.96 -0.89
CA GLU A 104 -19.23 -10.54 -0.66
C GLU A 104 -18.51 -9.94 -1.87
N ILE A 105 -19.07 -8.84 -2.41
CA ILE A 105 -18.49 -8.08 -3.52
C ILE A 105 -18.41 -6.63 -3.08
N GLY A 106 -17.28 -5.99 -3.36
CA GLY A 106 -17.05 -4.62 -2.92
C GLY A 106 -16.39 -3.71 -3.94
N ALA A 107 -16.25 -2.46 -3.53
CA ALA A 107 -15.43 -1.46 -4.18
C ALA A 107 -14.67 -0.65 -3.12
N ALA A 108 -13.40 -0.41 -3.35
CA ALA A 108 -12.56 0.33 -2.41
C ALA A 108 -11.53 1.21 -3.12
N LEU A 109 -11.08 2.23 -2.41
CA LEU A 109 -9.95 3.06 -2.78
C LEU A 109 -8.85 2.91 -1.74
N GLN A 110 -7.66 2.61 -2.19
CA GLN A 110 -6.45 2.44 -1.38
C GLN A 110 -5.44 3.52 -1.74
N TYR A 111 -4.93 4.21 -0.74
CA TYR A 111 -3.79 5.11 -0.88
C TYR A 111 -2.61 4.53 -0.13
N ALA A 112 -1.57 4.15 -0.89
CA ALA A 112 -0.32 3.64 -0.37
C ALA A 112 0.75 4.73 -0.42
N PHE A 113 1.63 4.74 0.59
CA PHE A 113 2.75 5.65 0.70
C PHE A 113 3.96 4.94 1.27
N TYR A 114 5.11 5.36 0.79
CA TYR A 114 6.42 4.91 1.22
C TYR A 114 7.32 6.12 1.44
N SER A 115 8.09 6.11 2.49
CA SER A 115 9.17 7.07 2.71
C SER A 115 10.23 6.39 3.55
N ASP A 116 11.42 6.29 3.01
CA ASP A 116 12.56 5.73 3.71
C ASP A 116 13.84 6.46 3.29
N GLU A 117 14.87 6.35 4.13
CA GLU A 117 16.12 7.07 4.01
C GLU A 117 17.27 6.18 4.48
N ALA A 118 18.31 6.09 3.66
CA ALA A 118 19.56 5.43 4.01
C ALA A 118 20.69 6.47 3.98
N THR A 119 21.51 6.48 5.01
CA THR A 119 22.69 7.35 5.11
C THR A 119 23.92 6.49 5.27
N GLU A 120 24.90 6.70 4.43
CA GLU A 120 26.24 6.15 4.54
C GLU A 120 27.20 7.28 4.85
N LYS A 121 28.05 7.09 5.87
CA LYS A 121 29.00 8.10 6.31
C LYS A 121 30.38 7.51 6.34
N ASP A 122 31.30 8.09 5.60
CA ASP A 122 32.73 7.86 5.68
C ASP A 122 33.40 9.08 6.35
N HIS A 123 34.73 9.06 6.52
CA HIS A 123 35.50 10.09 7.23
C HIS A 123 35.44 11.48 6.58
N TYR A 124 35.06 11.54 5.30
CA TYR A 124 35.12 12.75 4.48
C TYR A 124 33.84 13.04 3.71
N GLU A 125 32.91 12.11 3.74
CA GLU A 125 31.72 12.18 2.89
C GLU A 125 30.52 11.58 3.63
N GLU A 126 29.40 12.27 3.57
CA GLU A 126 28.10 11.75 4.01
C GLU A 126 27.15 11.71 2.82
N VAL A 127 26.72 10.51 2.41
CA VAL A 127 25.77 10.30 1.33
C VAL A 127 24.44 9.86 1.92
N THR A 128 23.41 10.67 1.70
CA THR A 128 22.03 10.34 2.11
C THR A 128 21.15 10.11 0.89
N LEU A 129 20.53 8.95 0.83
CA LEU A 129 19.61 8.56 -0.21
C LEU A 129 18.21 8.41 0.35
N LYS A 130 17.28 9.27 -0.08
CA LYS A 130 15.88 9.27 0.34
C LYS A 130 14.95 8.86 -0.77
N TYR A 131 14.12 7.83 -0.51
CA TYR A 131 13.08 7.38 -1.43
C TYR A 131 11.70 7.73 -0.88
N THR A 132 10.83 8.24 -1.74
CA THR A 132 9.42 8.42 -1.44
C THR A 132 8.57 7.92 -2.61
N ALA A 133 7.50 7.20 -2.31
CA ALA A 133 6.55 6.75 -3.31
C ALA A 133 5.11 6.88 -2.81
N ASN A 134 4.20 7.15 -3.75
CA ASN A 134 2.77 7.22 -3.46
C ASN A 134 2.00 6.52 -4.57
N MET A 135 0.94 5.80 -4.19
CA MET A 135 0.10 5.08 -5.14
C MET A 135 -1.37 5.16 -4.73
N LEU A 136 -2.24 5.46 -5.68
CA LEU A 136 -3.69 5.39 -5.53
C LEU A 136 -4.23 4.25 -6.36
N THR A 137 -4.94 3.32 -5.73
CA THR A 137 -5.45 2.08 -6.34
C THR A 137 -6.94 1.94 -6.10
N ALA A 138 -7.70 1.64 -7.16
CA ALA A 138 -9.06 1.15 -7.03
C ALA A 138 -9.03 -0.38 -6.88
N LYS A 139 -9.85 -0.92 -5.95
CA LYS A 139 -9.94 -2.35 -5.66
C LYS A 139 -11.37 -2.83 -5.80
N VAL A 140 -11.53 -4.04 -6.31
CA VAL A 140 -12.79 -4.79 -6.32
C VAL A 140 -12.52 -6.14 -5.64
N PRO A 141 -12.75 -6.24 -4.31
CA PRO A 141 -12.68 -7.51 -3.59
C PRO A 141 -13.92 -8.36 -3.90
N VAL A 142 -13.70 -9.66 -4.07
CA VAL A 142 -14.73 -10.68 -4.19
C VAL A 142 -14.39 -11.82 -3.25
N SER A 143 -15.22 -12.07 -2.23
CA SER A 143 -14.93 -13.02 -1.17
C SER A 143 -16.07 -13.99 -0.93
N LEU A 144 -15.74 -15.23 -0.58
CA LEU A 144 -16.63 -16.15 0.08
C LEU A 144 -16.44 -16.04 1.59
N LEU A 145 -17.54 -15.82 2.31
CA LEU A 145 -17.56 -15.57 3.73
C LEU A 145 -18.54 -16.54 4.39
N TYR A 146 -18.13 -17.16 5.49
CA TYR A 146 -18.99 -18.02 6.28
C TYR A 146 -19.28 -17.38 7.64
N HIS A 147 -20.56 -17.14 7.96
CA HIS A 147 -20.98 -16.50 9.20
C HIS A 147 -21.23 -17.52 10.29
N ILE A 148 -20.55 -17.38 11.43
CA ILE A 148 -20.63 -18.28 12.59
C ILE A 148 -21.10 -17.47 13.79
N ASP A 149 -22.36 -17.63 14.18
CA ASP A 149 -22.88 -17.04 15.42
C ASP A 149 -22.29 -17.76 16.66
N ILE A 150 -21.88 -16.96 17.64
CA ILE A 150 -21.48 -17.48 18.95
C ILE A 150 -22.72 -17.61 19.81
N PRO A 151 -23.09 -18.85 20.28
CA PRO A 151 -24.31 -19.08 21.05
C PRO A 151 -24.40 -18.17 22.27
N ASN A 152 -25.62 -17.68 22.53
CA ASN A 152 -25.94 -16.79 23.67
C ASN A 152 -25.12 -15.46 23.71
N SER A 153 -24.69 -14.97 22.59
CA SER A 153 -23.96 -13.70 22.48
C SER A 153 -24.35 -12.93 21.22
N ASP A 154 -24.03 -11.62 21.22
CA ASP A 154 -24.16 -10.77 20.03
C ASP A 154 -22.90 -10.82 19.14
N PHE A 155 -22.01 -11.78 19.38
CA PHE A 155 -20.77 -11.94 18.63
C PHE A 155 -20.91 -12.98 17.54
N ALA A 156 -20.24 -12.74 16.41
CA ALA A 156 -20.05 -13.72 15.35
C ALA A 156 -18.59 -13.67 14.84
N ILE A 157 -18.17 -14.77 14.24
CA ILE A 157 -16.87 -14.88 13.55
C ILE A 157 -17.15 -15.19 12.09
N GLU A 158 -16.42 -14.52 11.21
CA GLU A 158 -16.61 -14.67 9.77
C GLU A 158 -15.27 -14.88 9.07
N PRO A 159 -14.82 -16.14 8.99
CA PRO A 159 -13.72 -16.48 8.09
C PRO A 159 -14.13 -16.21 6.64
N PHE A 160 -13.18 -15.71 5.87
CA PHE A 160 -13.37 -15.45 4.45
C PHE A 160 -12.11 -15.76 3.64
N VAL A 161 -12.32 -16.03 2.37
CA VAL A 161 -11.29 -16.19 1.34
C VAL A 161 -11.79 -15.55 0.06
N GLY A 162 -10.92 -14.91 -0.68
CA GLY A 162 -11.33 -14.20 -1.87
C GLY A 162 -10.21 -13.83 -2.83
N ILE A 163 -10.62 -13.04 -3.82
CA ILE A 163 -9.76 -12.50 -4.88
C ILE A 163 -9.94 -10.99 -4.90
N ASP A 164 -8.83 -10.26 -5.03
CA ASP A 164 -8.79 -8.83 -5.25
C ASP A 164 -8.44 -8.54 -6.71
N PHE A 165 -9.25 -7.71 -7.35
CA PHE A 165 -8.88 -7.05 -8.60
C PHE A 165 -8.50 -5.62 -8.29
N LYS A 166 -7.33 -5.18 -8.76
CA LYS A 166 -6.76 -3.88 -8.45
C LYS A 166 -6.44 -3.13 -9.73
N TYR A 167 -6.73 -1.84 -9.75
CA TYR A 167 -6.34 -0.95 -10.82
C TYR A 167 -5.63 0.27 -10.24
N ASN A 168 -4.35 0.41 -10.57
CA ASN A 168 -3.49 1.49 -10.10
C ASN A 168 -3.78 2.77 -10.92
N ILE A 169 -4.45 3.73 -10.31
CA ILE A 169 -4.91 4.97 -10.94
C ILE A 169 -3.75 5.93 -11.10
N LEU A 170 -3.04 6.19 -10.01
CA LEU A 170 -1.93 7.12 -9.93
C LEU A 170 -0.77 6.47 -9.16
N GLY A 171 0.45 6.80 -9.55
CA GLY A 171 1.65 6.41 -8.83
C GLY A 171 2.77 7.37 -9.13
N SER A 172 3.53 7.75 -8.12
CA SER A 172 4.71 8.60 -8.26
C SER A 172 5.82 8.09 -7.38
N ALA A 173 7.05 8.26 -7.84
CA ALA A 173 8.25 7.97 -7.10
C ALA A 173 9.19 9.17 -7.15
N LYS A 174 9.91 9.41 -6.06
CA LYS A 174 10.93 10.45 -5.94
C LYS A 174 12.12 9.87 -5.21
N GLN A 175 13.29 10.10 -5.77
CA GLN A 175 14.59 9.83 -5.17
C GLN A 175 15.28 11.18 -4.95
N LYS A 176 15.82 11.38 -3.77
CA LYS A 176 16.70 12.52 -3.45
C LYS A 176 18.03 11.96 -2.97
N LEU A 177 19.10 12.35 -3.65
CA LEU A 177 20.47 12.13 -3.24
C LEU A 177 20.96 13.43 -2.61
N THR A 178 21.55 13.34 -1.43
CA THR A 178 22.27 14.45 -0.79
C THR A 178 23.65 13.94 -0.43
N GLU A 179 24.66 14.62 -0.89
CA GLU A 179 26.07 14.34 -0.66
C GLU A 179 26.70 15.55 0.00
N ILE A 180 27.39 15.34 1.10
CA ILE A 180 28.07 16.37 1.89
C ILE A 180 29.54 15.99 1.97
N GLU A 181 30.40 16.77 1.35
CA GLU A 181 31.86 16.64 1.46
C GLU A 181 32.35 17.52 2.61
N GLU A 182 32.91 16.91 3.64
CA GLU A 182 33.57 17.63 4.74
C GLU A 182 34.98 18.01 4.30
N HIS A 183 35.24 19.29 4.08
CA HIS A 183 36.59 19.77 3.87
C HIS A 183 37.37 19.74 5.17
N ILE A 184 38.09 18.66 5.42
CA ILE A 184 39.07 18.62 6.51
C ILE A 184 40.22 19.52 6.07
N ASN A 185 40.34 20.68 6.72
CA ASN A 185 41.62 21.41 6.73
C ASN A 185 42.66 20.47 7.32
N ALA A 186 43.30 19.64 6.49
CA ALA A 186 44.54 19.00 6.83
C ALA A 186 45.49 20.16 7.13
N GLY A 187 45.61 20.47 8.41
CA GLY A 187 46.62 21.41 8.92
C GLY A 187 47.97 20.87 8.56
N GLY A 188 48.30 20.93 7.27
CA GLY A 188 49.64 20.76 6.76
C GLY A 188 50.46 21.88 7.35
N TYR A 189 51.41 21.55 8.20
CA TYR A 189 52.45 22.44 8.66
C TYR A 189 53.25 22.88 7.42
N TYR A 190 52.74 23.91 6.74
CA TYR A 190 53.54 24.68 5.75
C TYR A 190 54.19 25.80 6.54
N PRO A 191 55.53 25.87 6.57
CA PRO A 191 56.25 26.99 7.19
C PRO A 191 55.84 28.27 6.50
N ASP A 192 55.41 29.23 7.29
CA ASP A 192 54.98 30.56 7.01
C ASP A 192 55.88 31.27 5.95
N TYR A 193 55.36 31.44 4.74
CA TYR A 193 55.81 32.43 3.79
C TYR A 193 54.70 33.44 3.56
N GLY A 194 54.68 34.46 4.36
CA GLY A 194 54.19 35.80 4.19
C GLY A 194 52.86 36.01 3.45
N ASN A 195 51.83 36.33 4.23
CA ASN A 195 50.83 37.36 3.96
C ASN A 195 49.89 37.19 2.75
N SER A 196 48.76 36.53 3.02
CA SER A 196 47.48 36.93 2.42
C SER A 196 46.37 36.32 3.29
N GLY A 197 45.59 37.18 3.97
CA GLY A 197 44.40 36.75 4.70
C GLY A 197 43.31 36.25 3.73
N SER A 198 43.33 34.99 3.45
CA SER A 198 42.17 34.33 2.88
C SER A 198 41.39 33.72 4.05
N ASN A 199 40.24 34.34 4.37
CA ASN A 199 39.19 33.70 5.14
C ASN A 199 38.75 32.49 4.30
N TYR A 200 39.27 31.29 4.61
CA TYR A 200 38.67 30.07 4.13
C TYR A 200 37.39 29.89 4.96
N ASN A 201 36.26 30.19 4.34
CA ASN A 201 34.98 29.73 4.87
C ASN A 201 35.03 28.20 4.80
N ASN A 202 34.91 27.55 5.97
CA ASN A 202 34.64 26.12 6.04
C ASN A 202 33.17 25.87 5.68
N ASP A 203 32.80 26.15 4.43
CA ASP A 203 31.50 25.76 3.93
C ASP A 203 31.67 24.35 3.36
N ASP A 204 31.03 23.36 4.01
CA ASP A 204 30.93 22.01 3.46
C ASP A 204 30.26 22.08 2.10
N ASP A 205 30.81 21.43 1.09
CA ASP A 205 30.19 21.37 -0.23
C ASP A 205 29.01 20.41 -0.18
N VAL A 206 27.80 20.94 -0.37
CA VAL A 206 26.55 20.16 -0.38
C VAL A 206 26.06 20.01 -1.81
N TYR A 207 26.03 18.78 -2.30
CA TYR A 207 25.45 18.43 -3.59
C TYR A 207 24.08 17.76 -3.39
N GLU A 208 23.05 18.25 -4.10
CA GLU A 208 21.71 17.67 -4.06
C GLU A 208 21.21 17.35 -5.46
N GLU A 209 20.85 16.09 -5.67
CA GLU A 209 20.17 15.66 -6.89
C GLU A 209 18.78 15.11 -6.57
N THR A 210 17.79 15.51 -7.35
CA THR A 210 16.43 15.00 -7.19
C THR A 210 15.90 14.45 -8.51
N THR A 211 15.63 13.15 -8.53
CA THR A 211 14.94 12.46 -9.62
C THR A 211 13.48 12.22 -9.23
N LYS A 212 12.54 12.63 -10.09
CA LYS A 212 11.10 12.49 -9.84
C LYS A 212 10.36 11.91 -11.03
N ILE A 213 9.64 10.82 -10.80
CA ILE A 213 8.73 10.20 -11.76
C ILE A 213 7.30 10.48 -11.31
N ASN A 214 6.60 11.38 -12.02
CA ASN A 214 5.24 11.80 -11.65
C ASN A 214 4.17 10.77 -11.99
N ASN A 215 4.48 9.77 -12.84
CA ASN A 215 3.57 8.68 -13.19
C ASN A 215 4.39 7.44 -13.58
N ILE A 216 4.52 6.51 -12.64
CA ILE A 216 5.26 5.24 -12.81
C ILE A 216 4.57 4.27 -13.79
N PHE A 217 3.36 4.56 -14.22
CA PHE A 217 2.58 3.79 -15.18
C PHE A 217 2.63 4.34 -16.60
N ASP A 218 3.42 5.38 -16.85
CA ASP A 218 3.56 6.01 -18.16
C ASP A 218 4.85 5.53 -18.83
N LYS A 219 4.69 4.79 -19.95
CA LYS A 219 5.80 4.22 -20.70
C LYS A 219 6.86 5.24 -21.12
N LYS A 220 6.44 6.44 -21.49
CA LYS A 220 7.37 7.49 -21.96
C LYS A 220 8.17 8.07 -20.79
N LYS A 221 7.56 8.21 -19.62
CA LYS A 221 8.20 8.75 -18.41
C LYS A 221 9.12 7.76 -17.72
N CYS A 222 8.93 6.47 -17.97
CA CYS A 222 9.70 5.40 -17.40
C CYS A 222 10.67 4.75 -18.39
N ASN A 223 10.97 5.40 -19.53
CA ASN A 223 11.88 4.88 -20.55
C ASN A 223 11.59 3.45 -21.00
N GLY A 224 10.32 3.06 -20.99
CA GLY A 224 9.89 1.70 -21.34
C GLY A 224 9.71 0.73 -20.16
N HIS A 225 10.16 1.10 -18.96
CA HIS A 225 10.12 0.28 -17.73
C HIS A 225 8.98 0.72 -16.81
N GLN A 226 7.74 0.75 -17.32
CA GLN A 226 6.59 1.15 -16.53
C GLN A 226 6.06 0.02 -15.64
N ALA A 227 5.47 0.39 -14.52
CA ALA A 227 4.72 -0.53 -13.68
C ALA A 227 3.37 -0.91 -14.30
N ASN A 228 2.86 -2.09 -13.95
CA ASN A 228 1.57 -2.60 -14.40
C ASN A 228 0.42 -1.93 -13.64
N ARG A 229 -0.60 -1.45 -14.40
CA ARG A 229 -1.78 -0.84 -13.78
C ARG A 229 -2.73 -1.87 -13.18
N PHE A 230 -2.89 -3.00 -13.86
CA PHE A 230 -3.80 -4.06 -13.41
C PHE A 230 -3.06 -5.10 -12.61
N GLN A 231 -3.61 -5.42 -11.45
CA GLN A 231 -3.12 -6.49 -10.60
C GLN A 231 -4.29 -7.35 -10.13
N ALA A 232 -4.01 -8.60 -9.85
CA ALA A 232 -4.93 -9.50 -9.20
C ALA A 232 -4.17 -10.30 -8.13
N GLY A 233 -4.87 -10.61 -7.05
CA GLY A 233 -4.32 -11.34 -5.92
C GLY A 233 -5.39 -12.13 -5.20
N TRP A 234 -4.99 -12.93 -4.22
CA TRP A 234 -5.86 -13.60 -3.30
C TRP A 234 -5.75 -13.00 -1.90
N HIS A 235 -6.78 -13.20 -1.10
CA HIS A 235 -6.75 -12.86 0.31
C HIS A 235 -7.51 -13.86 1.15
N VAL A 236 -7.12 -13.99 2.41
CA VAL A 236 -7.79 -14.80 3.43
C VAL A 236 -7.78 -14.03 4.74
N GLY A 237 -8.84 -14.17 5.51
CA GLY A 237 -8.94 -13.46 6.78
C GLY A 237 -10.14 -13.90 7.61
N ALA A 238 -10.36 -13.14 8.68
CA ALA A 238 -11.53 -13.31 9.53
C ALA A 238 -12.00 -11.95 10.06
N ASN A 239 -13.32 -11.77 10.12
CA ASN A 239 -13.96 -10.66 10.80
C ASN A 239 -14.53 -11.16 12.15
N PHE A 240 -14.36 -10.35 13.18
CA PHE A 240 -15.01 -10.50 14.48
C PHE A 240 -16.10 -9.45 14.55
N VAL A 241 -17.33 -9.89 14.58
CA VAL A 241 -18.51 -9.05 14.49
C VAL A 241 -19.16 -8.93 15.86
N TYR A 242 -19.51 -7.72 16.25
CA TYR A 242 -20.34 -7.43 17.39
C TYR A 242 -21.51 -6.56 16.95
N LYS A 243 -22.72 -7.13 16.91
CA LYS A 243 -23.92 -6.47 16.37
C LYS A 243 -23.69 -5.97 14.94
N LYS A 244 -23.56 -4.65 14.80
CA LYS A 244 -23.33 -3.99 13.50
C LYS A 244 -21.88 -3.60 13.24
N ALA A 245 -21.04 -3.61 14.27
CA ALA A 245 -19.62 -3.28 14.14
C ALA A 245 -18.80 -4.54 13.89
N PHE A 246 -17.71 -4.43 13.16
CA PHE A 246 -16.75 -5.52 13.02
C PHE A 246 -15.30 -4.99 12.98
N ILE A 247 -14.42 -5.85 13.47
CA ILE A 247 -12.97 -5.72 13.27
C ILE A 247 -12.51 -6.95 12.49
N GLY A 248 -11.54 -6.76 11.60
CA GLY A 248 -11.04 -7.85 10.77
C GLY A 248 -9.52 -7.84 10.65
N ILE A 249 -8.97 -9.01 10.41
CA ILE A 249 -7.58 -9.18 10.00
C ILE A 249 -7.56 -10.02 8.73
N SER A 250 -6.66 -9.70 7.81
CA SER A 250 -6.48 -10.48 6.60
C SER A 250 -5.05 -10.43 6.10
N TYR A 251 -4.68 -11.48 5.37
CA TYR A 251 -3.45 -11.57 4.63
C TYR A 251 -3.79 -11.85 3.16
N GLY A 252 -3.05 -11.24 2.25
CA GLY A 252 -3.20 -11.44 0.83
C GLY A 252 -1.88 -11.34 0.08
N GLN A 253 -1.86 -11.89 -1.13
CA GLN A 253 -0.71 -11.84 -2.01
C GLN A 253 -1.15 -11.66 -3.46
N ASP A 254 -0.44 -10.81 -4.20
CA ASP A 254 -0.65 -10.66 -5.62
C ASP A 254 -0.02 -11.83 -6.37
N PHE A 255 -0.77 -12.44 -7.29
CA PHE A 255 -0.23 -13.41 -8.24
C PHE A 255 0.19 -12.75 -9.55
N SER A 256 -0.30 -11.55 -9.85
CA SER A 256 0.19 -10.74 -10.97
C SER A 256 1.40 -9.89 -10.54
N LYS A 257 2.31 -9.66 -11.48
CA LYS A 257 3.49 -8.82 -11.26
C LYS A 257 3.11 -7.34 -11.30
N PHE A 258 3.69 -6.56 -10.39
CA PHE A 258 3.61 -5.11 -10.43
C PHE A 258 4.56 -4.52 -11.47
N HIS A 259 5.74 -5.15 -11.62
CA HIS A 259 6.75 -4.78 -12.60
C HIS A 259 7.29 -6.05 -13.27
N ASP A 260 7.33 -6.06 -14.59
CA ASP A 260 7.67 -7.27 -15.33
C ASP A 260 9.18 -7.59 -15.31
N ASP A 261 10.04 -6.54 -15.34
CA ASP A 261 11.49 -6.72 -15.43
C ASP A 261 12.10 -7.28 -14.12
N ILE A 262 11.50 -7.04 -12.96
CA ILE A 262 12.02 -7.46 -11.64
C ILE A 262 11.10 -8.41 -10.89
N ASP A 263 10.09 -8.99 -11.53
CA ASP A 263 9.14 -9.91 -10.91
C ASP A 263 8.57 -9.42 -9.56
N LEU A 264 8.32 -8.10 -9.46
CA LEU A 264 7.86 -7.47 -8.23
C LEU A 264 6.39 -7.82 -7.96
N LYS A 265 6.11 -8.35 -6.78
CA LYS A 265 4.77 -8.67 -6.27
C LYS A 265 4.58 -8.08 -4.89
N PHE A 266 3.31 -7.84 -4.52
CA PHE A 266 2.94 -7.37 -3.21
C PHE A 266 2.30 -8.48 -2.37
N ASN A 267 2.66 -8.51 -1.08
CA ASN A 267 1.94 -9.21 -0.04
C ASN A 267 1.40 -8.18 0.97
N THR A 268 0.22 -8.41 1.50
CA THR A 268 -0.48 -7.40 2.30
C THR A 268 -1.02 -8.03 3.58
N LEU A 269 -0.63 -7.48 4.71
CA LEU A 269 -1.27 -7.72 6.01
C LEU A 269 -2.19 -6.55 6.32
N SER A 270 -3.44 -6.84 6.66
CA SER A 270 -4.46 -5.80 6.84
C SER A 270 -5.17 -5.92 8.17
N ALA A 271 -5.49 -4.75 8.74
CA ALA A 271 -6.39 -4.60 9.88
C ALA A 271 -7.58 -3.73 9.45
N THR A 272 -8.79 -4.22 9.67
CA THR A 272 -10.05 -3.61 9.20
C THR A 272 -10.94 -3.23 10.36
N LEU A 273 -11.60 -2.09 10.25
CA LEU A 273 -12.69 -1.67 11.12
C LEU A 273 -13.87 -1.26 10.24
N GLY A 274 -15.07 -1.76 10.56
CA GLY A 274 -16.23 -1.45 9.74
C GLY A 274 -17.56 -1.54 10.48
N CYS A 275 -18.60 -1.16 9.76
CA CYS A 275 -19.98 -1.26 10.24
C CYS A 275 -20.90 -1.80 9.14
N ARG A 276 -21.98 -2.49 9.57
CA ARG A 276 -23.02 -3.08 8.73
C ARG A 276 -24.35 -2.36 8.87
N PHE A 277 -25.12 -2.39 7.80
CA PHE A 277 -26.46 -1.77 7.74
C PHE A 277 -27.35 -2.44 6.70
#